data_85a7f3029436425f56b588c678188628
#
_entry.id   85a7f3029436425f56b588c678188628
#
_cell.length_a   1.000
_cell.length_b   1.000
_cell.length_c   1.000
_cell.angle_alpha   90.00
_cell.angle_beta   90.00
_cell.angle_gamma   90.00
#
_symmetry.space_group_name_H-M   'P 1'
#
loop_
_entity.id
_entity.type
_entity.pdbx_description
1 polymer ?
#
loop_
_entity_poly.entity_id
_entity_poly.type
_entity_poly.pdbx_seq_one_letter_code
_entity_poly.pdbx_strand_id
1 'polypeptide(L)'
;SLKLISVVMAAPDYKARLKDAAVLLDYGFSRCSIYEDNDPESLPAIPVKRGLRKSVSVQYGKTFRYLSTDGTKITTVNKKYIHPASVNAPVKKGEKAGEIIYFSGQKELGRIPVIYTESIRIRKYTDCLKDTLCTFWY
;
A
#
# COMPACT_ATOMS: atom_id res chain seq x y z
N SER A 1 8.36 -12.81 -6.21
CA SER A 1 9.20 -13.48 -7.19
C SER A 1 8.99 -12.94 -8.60
N LEU A 2 10.07 -12.74 -9.33
CA LEU A 2 10.03 -12.25 -10.70
C LEU A 2 9.75 -13.40 -11.68
N LYS A 3 8.72 -13.25 -12.49
CA LYS A 3 8.41 -14.21 -13.55
C LYS A 3 8.56 -13.54 -14.91
N LEU A 4 9.28 -14.19 -15.81
CA LEU A 4 9.46 -13.71 -17.17
C LEU A 4 9.01 -14.79 -18.16
N ILE A 5 8.40 -14.35 -19.25
CA ILE A 5 7.98 -15.22 -20.35
C ILE A 5 8.65 -14.72 -21.62
N SER A 6 9.35 -15.60 -22.30
CA SER A 6 9.90 -15.29 -23.62
C SER A 6 9.14 -16.05 -24.70
N VAL A 7 8.92 -15.38 -25.84
CA VAL A 7 8.28 -15.98 -27.01
C VAL A 7 9.23 -15.81 -28.19
N VAL A 8 9.59 -16.92 -28.81
CA VAL A 8 10.46 -16.92 -29.96
C VAL A 8 9.71 -17.56 -31.15
N MET A 9 9.63 -16.81 -32.22
CA MET A 9 8.93 -17.24 -33.45
C MET A 9 9.90 -17.22 -34.63
N ALA A 10 9.66 -18.10 -35.60
CA ALA A 10 10.41 -18.18 -36.85
C ALA A 10 11.92 -18.44 -36.68
N ALA A 11 12.31 -19.16 -35.64
CA ALA A 11 13.69 -19.62 -35.51
C ALA A 11 14.00 -20.76 -36.52
N PRO A 12 15.24 -20.84 -37.02
CA PRO A 12 15.57 -21.80 -38.07
C PRO A 12 15.50 -23.25 -37.61
N ASP A 13 15.77 -23.58 -36.37
CA ASP A 13 15.66 -24.91 -35.81
C ASP A 13 15.28 -24.92 -34.34
N TYR A 14 15.11 -26.12 -33.78
CA TYR A 14 14.72 -26.29 -32.38
C TYR A 14 15.82 -25.83 -31.40
N LYS A 15 17.08 -26.13 -31.71
CA LYS A 15 18.21 -25.73 -30.84
C LYS A 15 18.39 -24.20 -30.80
N ALA A 16 18.29 -23.54 -31.96
CA ALA A 16 18.38 -22.09 -32.06
C ALA A 16 17.23 -21.43 -31.27
N ARG A 17 16.04 -22.02 -31.32
CA ARG A 17 14.87 -21.53 -30.59
C ARG A 17 15.08 -21.57 -29.10
N LEU A 18 15.59 -22.67 -28.56
CA LEU A 18 15.89 -22.79 -27.13
C LEU A 18 17.00 -21.84 -26.69
N LYS A 19 18.05 -21.70 -27.49
CA LYS A 19 19.16 -20.79 -27.21
C LYS A 19 18.70 -19.34 -27.19
N ASP A 20 17.92 -18.92 -28.15
CA ASP A 20 17.40 -17.55 -28.21
C ASP A 20 16.48 -17.25 -27.04
N ALA A 21 15.62 -18.19 -26.66
CA ALA A 21 14.75 -18.05 -25.50
C ALA A 21 15.55 -17.89 -24.20
N ALA A 22 16.59 -18.71 -24.03
CA ALA A 22 17.46 -18.63 -22.85
C ALA A 22 18.21 -17.30 -22.78
N VAL A 23 18.74 -16.82 -23.90
CA VAL A 23 19.42 -15.51 -23.96
C VAL A 23 18.48 -14.36 -23.60
N LEU A 24 17.25 -14.37 -24.11
CA LEU A 24 16.24 -13.35 -23.81
C LEU A 24 15.85 -13.37 -22.33
N LEU A 25 15.68 -14.55 -21.74
CA LEU A 25 15.36 -14.67 -20.32
C LEU A 25 16.51 -14.18 -19.44
N ASP A 26 17.76 -14.54 -19.77
CA ASP A 26 18.95 -14.06 -19.04
C ASP A 26 19.05 -12.54 -19.10
N TYR A 27 18.83 -11.96 -20.26
CA TYR A 27 18.80 -10.51 -20.44
C TYR A 27 17.71 -9.86 -19.60
N GLY A 28 16.50 -10.40 -19.62
CA GLY A 28 15.39 -9.90 -18.81
C GLY A 28 15.69 -9.96 -17.32
N PHE A 29 16.19 -11.07 -16.82
CA PHE A 29 16.53 -11.23 -15.39
C PHE A 29 17.70 -10.33 -14.98
N SER A 30 18.64 -10.04 -15.87
CA SER A 30 19.75 -9.14 -15.56
C SER A 30 19.30 -7.66 -15.47
N ARG A 31 18.27 -7.29 -16.20
CA ARG A 31 17.75 -5.92 -16.26
C ARG A 31 16.61 -5.64 -15.32
N CYS A 32 15.84 -6.66 -14.97
CA CYS A 32 14.65 -6.49 -14.13
C CYS A 32 14.99 -6.70 -12.66
N SER A 33 14.46 -5.85 -11.82
CA SER A 33 14.51 -6.03 -10.37
C SER A 33 13.15 -5.67 -9.77
N ILE A 34 12.77 -6.38 -8.71
CA ILE A 34 11.54 -6.10 -7.99
C ILE A 34 11.88 -5.46 -6.66
N TYR A 35 11.31 -4.29 -6.41
CA TYR A 35 11.26 -3.69 -5.09
C TYR A 35 9.95 -4.09 -4.41
N GLU A 36 10.05 -4.67 -3.23
CA GLU A 36 8.89 -5.05 -2.44
C GLU A 36 9.05 -4.46 -1.04
N ASP A 37 8.01 -3.81 -0.56
CA ASP A 37 7.98 -3.27 0.79
C ASP A 37 7.46 -4.34 1.75
N ASN A 38 8.38 -5.09 2.35
CA ASN A 38 8.07 -6.16 3.28
C ASN A 38 7.94 -5.70 4.73
N ASP A 39 8.27 -4.45 4.99
CA ASP A 39 8.34 -3.91 6.35
C ASP A 39 7.54 -2.60 6.43
N PRO A 40 6.21 -2.68 6.40
CA PRO A 40 5.38 -1.49 6.46
C PRO A 40 5.53 -0.79 7.80
N GLU A 41 5.77 0.50 7.76
CA GLU A 41 5.84 1.32 8.96
C GLU A 41 4.47 1.41 9.63
N SER A 42 4.47 1.51 10.96
CA SER A 42 3.23 1.76 11.67
C SER A 42 2.74 3.18 11.38
N LEU A 43 1.48 3.30 11.02
CA LEU A 43 0.88 4.58 10.68
C LEU A 43 0.21 5.20 11.91
N PRO A 44 0.25 6.55 12.04
CA PRO A 44 -0.45 7.23 13.12
C PRO A 44 -1.96 7.07 12.96
N ALA A 45 -2.67 6.98 14.08
CA ALA A 45 -4.12 6.96 14.08
C ALA A 45 -4.68 8.30 13.61
N ILE A 46 -5.80 8.27 12.90
CA ILE A 46 -6.47 9.47 12.42
C ILE A 46 -7.53 9.90 13.43
N PRO A 47 -7.54 11.18 13.86
CA PRO A 47 -8.57 11.68 14.75
C PRO A 47 -9.96 11.59 14.10
N VAL A 48 -10.96 11.13 14.88
CA VAL A 48 -12.34 11.01 14.42
C VAL A 48 -13.21 12.02 15.17
N LYS A 49 -13.95 12.81 14.41
CA LYS A 49 -14.93 13.75 14.95
C LYS A 49 -16.31 13.09 15.00
N ARG A 50 -17.06 13.35 16.06
CA ARG A 50 -18.43 12.85 16.25
C ARG A 50 -18.55 11.32 16.28
N GLY A 51 -17.46 10.61 16.52
CA GLY A 51 -17.44 9.17 16.67
C GLY A 51 -17.44 8.73 18.12
N LEU A 52 -17.76 7.45 18.37
CA LEU A 52 -17.66 6.84 19.68
C LEU A 52 -16.21 6.80 20.18
N ARG A 53 -15.25 6.70 19.28
CA ARG A 53 -13.83 6.74 19.57
C ARG A 53 -13.23 8.02 19.04
N LYS A 54 -12.20 8.51 19.72
CA LYS A 54 -11.52 9.74 19.33
C LYS A 54 -10.59 9.58 18.14
N SER A 55 -10.16 8.35 17.84
CA SER A 55 -9.26 8.06 16.73
C SER A 55 -9.53 6.68 16.17
N VAL A 56 -9.09 6.48 14.93
CA VAL A 56 -9.22 5.21 14.23
C VAL A 56 -7.84 4.78 13.72
N SER A 57 -7.51 3.50 13.90
CA SER A 57 -6.28 2.93 13.40
C SER A 57 -6.39 2.66 11.90
N VAL A 58 -5.27 2.75 11.21
CA VAL A 58 -5.18 2.53 9.77
C VAL A 58 -4.04 1.55 9.47
N GLN A 59 -4.11 0.91 8.32
CA GLN A 59 -3.09 -0.01 7.86
C GLN A 59 -2.91 0.09 6.35
N TYR A 60 -1.83 -0.49 5.84
CA TYR A 60 -1.60 -0.58 4.41
C TYR A 60 -2.65 -1.50 3.78
N GLY A 61 -3.30 -1.03 2.73
CA GLY A 61 -4.31 -1.83 2.02
C GLY A 61 -3.71 -2.91 1.15
N LYS A 62 -2.50 -2.69 0.66
CA LYS A 62 -1.79 -3.61 -0.23
C LYS A 62 -0.29 -3.55 0.04
N THR A 63 0.42 -4.63 -0.31
CA THR A 63 1.88 -4.61 -0.34
C THR A 63 2.36 -3.90 -1.59
N PHE A 64 3.27 -2.96 -1.45
CA PHE A 64 3.83 -2.24 -2.59
C PHE A 64 4.90 -3.09 -3.27
N ARG A 65 4.76 -3.23 -4.59
CA ARG A 65 5.74 -3.89 -5.44
C ARG A 65 6.02 -3.01 -6.66
N TYR A 66 7.27 -2.85 -6.99
CA TYR A 66 7.68 -2.09 -8.17
C TYR A 66 8.68 -2.89 -8.98
N LEU A 67 8.40 -3.02 -10.27
CA LEU A 67 9.30 -3.68 -11.21
C LEU A 67 10.15 -2.63 -11.91
N SER A 68 11.46 -2.68 -11.70
CA SER A 68 12.42 -1.86 -12.43
C SER A 68 12.93 -2.62 -13.63
N THR A 69 12.83 -2.03 -14.80
CA THR A 69 13.29 -2.63 -16.07
C THR A 69 14.55 -1.96 -16.61
N ASP A 70 15.03 -0.92 -15.95
CA ASP A 70 16.16 -0.10 -16.42
C ASP A 70 17.53 -0.65 -16.03
N GLY A 71 17.56 -1.80 -15.36
CA GLY A 71 18.81 -2.39 -14.88
C GLY A 71 19.38 -1.74 -13.62
N THR A 72 18.68 -0.76 -13.05
CA THR A 72 19.06 -0.11 -11.80
C THR A 72 18.35 -0.76 -10.63
N LYS A 73 19.10 -1.03 -9.56
CA LYS A 73 18.48 -1.47 -8.32
C LYS A 73 17.97 -0.27 -7.54
N ILE A 74 16.74 -0.34 -7.10
CA ILE A 74 16.16 0.69 -6.23
C ILE A 74 16.66 0.43 -4.81
N THR A 75 17.58 1.27 -4.35
CA THR A 75 18.19 1.14 -3.02
C THR A 75 17.59 2.09 -2.01
N THR A 76 17.13 3.25 -2.47
CA THR A 76 16.54 4.28 -1.61
C THR A 76 15.14 4.60 -2.09
N VAL A 77 14.17 4.41 -1.22
CA VAL A 77 12.77 4.73 -1.49
C VAL A 77 12.26 5.63 -0.38
N ASN A 78 11.71 6.76 -0.76
CA ASN A 78 11.04 7.68 0.15
C ASN A 78 9.54 7.43 0.10
N LYS A 79 8.90 7.49 1.25
CA LYS A 79 7.45 7.32 1.39
C LYS A 79 6.83 8.65 1.80
N LYS A 80 5.73 9.01 1.17
CA LYS A 80 4.92 10.15 1.57
C LYS A 80 3.53 9.66 1.93
N TYR A 81 3.13 9.89 3.16
CA TYR A 81 1.80 9.53 3.64
C TYR A 81 0.87 10.74 3.50
N ILE A 82 -0.15 10.58 2.67
CA ILE A 82 -1.21 11.59 2.49
C ILE A 82 -2.45 11.10 3.22
N HIS A 83 -2.85 11.83 4.24
CA HIS A 83 -4.03 11.51 5.02
C HIS A 83 -4.76 12.80 5.42
N PRO A 84 -6.08 12.72 5.68
CA PRO A 84 -6.80 13.87 6.23
C PRO A 84 -6.34 14.17 7.65
N ALA A 85 -6.43 15.43 8.06
CA ALA A 85 -6.12 15.83 9.42
C ALA A 85 -7.07 15.21 10.43
N SER A 86 -8.33 15.00 10.03
CA SER A 86 -9.35 14.33 10.84
C SER A 86 -10.45 13.81 9.91
N VAL A 87 -11.24 12.86 10.39
CA VAL A 87 -12.38 12.31 9.67
C VAL A 87 -13.63 12.42 10.52
N ASN A 88 -14.79 12.52 9.88
CA ASN A 88 -16.07 12.51 10.56
C ASN A 88 -16.62 11.09 10.60
N ALA A 89 -17.18 10.68 11.73
CA ALA A 89 -17.93 9.43 11.80
C ALA A 89 -19.19 9.50 10.92
N PRO A 90 -19.69 8.37 10.35
CA PRO A 90 -19.19 7.02 10.56
C PRO A 90 -17.96 6.69 9.74
N VAL A 91 -17.16 5.78 10.27
CA VAL A 91 -15.99 5.22 9.60
C VAL A 91 -16.21 3.71 9.45
N LYS A 92 -16.00 3.20 8.26
CA LYS A 92 -16.19 1.77 7.96
C LYS A 92 -14.83 1.09 7.75
N LYS A 93 -14.68 -0.09 8.34
CA LYS A 93 -13.52 -0.94 8.12
C LYS A 93 -13.34 -1.25 6.64
N GLY A 94 -12.13 -1.08 6.14
CA GLY A 94 -11.80 -1.34 4.74
C GLY A 94 -11.99 -0.15 3.81
N GLU A 95 -12.56 0.96 4.26
CA GLU A 95 -12.62 2.18 3.47
C GLU A 95 -11.23 2.83 3.36
N LYS A 96 -11.00 3.53 2.26
CA LYS A 96 -9.76 4.24 2.03
C LYS A 96 -9.64 5.42 2.99
N ALA A 97 -8.60 5.39 3.81
CA ALA A 97 -8.29 6.47 4.75
C ALA A 97 -7.33 7.49 4.15
N GLY A 98 -6.41 7.04 3.29
CA GLY A 98 -5.41 7.89 2.69
C GLY A 98 -4.62 7.12 1.65
N GLU A 99 -3.46 7.66 1.28
CA GLU A 99 -2.56 7.05 0.31
C GLU A 99 -1.11 7.18 0.76
N ILE A 100 -0.31 6.19 0.43
CA ILE A 100 1.14 6.25 0.57
C ILE A 100 1.74 6.28 -0.81
N ILE A 101 2.54 7.31 -1.09
CA ILE A 101 3.22 7.50 -2.36
C ILE A 101 4.68 7.12 -2.17
N TYR A 102 5.17 6.26 -3.03
CA TYR A 102 6.56 5.83 -3.03
C TYR A 102 7.36 6.60 -4.08
N PHE A 103 8.48 7.17 -3.67
CA PHE A 103 9.38 7.91 -4.55
C PHE A 103 10.77 7.31 -4.52
N SER A 104 11.44 7.31 -5.66
CA SER A 104 12.87 7.08 -5.76
C SER A 104 13.52 8.37 -6.28
N GLY A 105 14.15 9.11 -5.37
CA GLY A 105 14.62 10.46 -5.67
C GLY A 105 13.45 11.38 -5.98
N GLN A 106 13.37 11.87 -7.22
CA GLN A 106 12.28 12.74 -7.68
C GLN A 106 11.20 11.98 -8.48
N LYS A 107 11.41 10.69 -8.74
CA LYS A 107 10.50 9.87 -9.53
C LYS A 107 9.48 9.18 -8.63
N GLU A 108 8.20 9.35 -8.94
CA GLU A 108 7.12 8.61 -8.30
C GLU A 108 7.08 7.19 -8.83
N LEU A 109 7.22 6.20 -7.93
CA LEU A 109 7.18 4.79 -8.29
C LEU A 109 5.75 4.25 -8.30
N GLY A 110 4.93 4.67 -7.35
CA GLY A 110 3.56 4.20 -7.25
C GLY A 110 2.91 4.64 -5.96
N ARG A 111 1.65 4.22 -5.80
CA ARG A 111 0.83 4.54 -4.63
C ARG A 111 0.12 3.30 -4.14
N ILE A 112 -0.10 3.21 -2.84
CA ILE A 112 -0.98 2.21 -2.25
C ILE A 112 -2.03 2.89 -1.38
N PRO A 113 -3.26 2.34 -1.32
CA PRO A 113 -4.27 2.88 -0.43
C PRO A 113 -3.98 2.47 1.01
N VAL A 114 -4.32 3.37 1.93
CA VAL A 114 -4.37 3.10 3.36
C VAL A 114 -5.82 2.94 3.76
N ILE A 115 -6.13 1.89 4.47
CA ILE A 115 -7.51 1.56 4.85
C ILE A 115 -7.68 1.57 6.36
N TYR A 116 -8.93 1.77 6.80
CA TYR A 116 -9.27 1.70 8.22
C TYR A 116 -9.27 0.24 8.69
N THR A 117 -8.72 0.02 9.88
CA THR A 117 -8.67 -1.32 10.49
C THR A 117 -9.92 -1.64 11.30
N GLU A 118 -10.71 -0.64 11.63
CA GLU A 118 -11.91 -0.77 12.45
C GLU A 118 -13.02 0.16 11.98
N SER A 119 -14.25 -0.17 12.38
CA SER A 119 -15.42 0.66 12.11
C SER A 119 -15.78 1.48 13.34
N ILE A 120 -16.13 2.76 13.15
CA ILE A 120 -16.55 3.66 14.21
C ILE A 120 -17.90 4.25 13.81
N ARG A 121 -18.89 4.09 14.68
CA ARG A 121 -20.22 4.65 14.46
C ARG A 121 -20.30 6.10 14.97
N ILE A 122 -21.31 6.83 14.50
CA ILE A 122 -21.59 8.17 15.00
C ILE A 122 -21.98 8.08 16.48
N ARG A 123 -21.45 9.00 17.28
CA ARG A 123 -21.86 9.14 18.68
C ARG A 123 -23.28 9.67 18.75
N LYS A 124 -24.18 8.86 19.30
CA LYS A 124 -25.58 9.23 19.48
C LYS A 124 -25.76 10.05 20.76
N TYR A 125 -26.83 10.85 20.81
CA TYR A 125 -27.15 11.63 21.99
C TYR A 125 -27.28 10.75 23.23
N THR A 126 -27.83 9.53 23.08
CA THR A 126 -27.92 8.56 24.18
C THR A 126 -26.57 8.15 24.76
N ASP A 127 -25.53 8.07 23.92
CA ASP A 127 -24.18 7.74 24.37
C ASP A 127 -23.59 8.88 25.21
N CYS A 128 -23.83 10.12 24.79
CA CYS A 128 -23.45 11.30 25.58
C CYS A 128 -24.15 11.34 26.93
N LEU A 129 -25.44 11.00 26.98
CA LEU A 129 -26.18 10.94 28.23
C LEU A 129 -25.64 9.88 29.16
N LYS A 130 -25.32 8.69 28.64
CA LYS A 130 -24.72 7.61 29.44
C LYS A 130 -23.40 8.04 30.05
N ASP A 131 -22.53 8.64 29.26
CA ASP A 131 -21.23 9.12 29.73
C ASP A 131 -21.39 10.20 30.83
N THR A 132 -22.33 11.13 30.62
CA THR A 132 -22.62 12.18 31.60
C THR A 132 -23.21 11.60 32.88
N LEU A 133 -24.13 10.65 32.77
CA LEU A 133 -24.73 9.97 33.94
C LEU A 133 -23.67 9.16 34.70
N CYS A 134 -22.81 8.40 34.01
CA CYS A 134 -21.74 7.67 34.64
C CYS A 134 -20.78 8.59 35.40
N THR A 135 -20.45 9.76 34.83
CA THR A 135 -19.62 10.74 35.48
C THR A 135 -20.33 11.38 36.70
N PHE A 136 -21.63 11.58 36.57
CA PHE A 136 -22.43 12.20 37.66
C PHE A 136 -22.65 11.25 38.84
N TRP A 137 -22.82 9.96 38.63
CA TRP A 137 -23.10 8.97 39.69
C TRP A 137 -21.84 8.37 40.32
N TYR A 138 -20.70 8.63 39.80
CA TYR A 138 -19.41 8.27 40.35
C TYR A 138 -18.65 9.55 40.73
#